data_f8e69fc710e8553feca14f330bc7a841
#
_entry.id   f8e69fc710e8553feca14f330bc7a841
#
_cell.length_a   1.000
_cell.length_b   1.000
_cell.length_c   1.000
_cell.angle_alpha   90.00
_cell.angle_beta   90.00
_cell.angle_gamma   90.00
#
_symmetry.space_group_name_H-M   'P 1'
#
loop_
_entity.id
_entity.type
_entity.pdbx_description
1 polymer ?
#
loop_
_entity_poly.entity_id
_entity_poly.type
_entity_poly.pdbx_seq_one_letter_code
_entity_poly.pdbx_strand_id
1 'polypeptide(L)'
;FSFLESIKERVLNGESFSSLASQFSQDPGSKNSGGSLGWVTRGSLVKNFETAAFTAKPGDIVGPIETQFGYHLIKTIDKKGDKIKVSHILSIPEKTSEDNKRAYDFAMSLKQDSIKTLEDFKDQVKAHTFDETTSKIGGDLGWIDPTTYSIPEIGQAMGIFGMDSCSMPINTSLGFHLLWFEGIKKGGRPNTNDHWPEIEDMALNKKK
;
A
#
# COMPACT_ATOMS: atom_id res chain seq x y z
N PHE A 1 -14.37 -1.66 -13.74
CA PHE A 1 -14.37 -3.03 -14.29
C PHE A 1 -14.74 -3.02 -15.77
N SER A 2 -15.96 -2.56 -16.14
CA SER A 2 -16.46 -2.50 -17.52
C SER A 2 -15.55 -1.71 -18.48
N PHE A 3 -14.89 -0.69 -18.00
CA PHE A 3 -13.93 0.10 -18.79
C PHE A 3 -12.75 -0.76 -19.28
N LEU A 4 -12.11 -1.55 -18.42
CA LEU A 4 -11.00 -2.41 -18.83
C LEU A 4 -11.47 -3.57 -19.73
N GLU A 5 -12.70 -4.05 -19.59
CA GLU A 5 -13.27 -5.01 -20.52
C GLU A 5 -13.41 -4.41 -21.92
N SER A 6 -13.89 -3.16 -22.03
CA SER A 6 -13.95 -2.46 -23.33
C SER A 6 -12.55 -2.26 -23.94
N ILE A 7 -11.52 -1.94 -23.13
CA ILE A 7 -10.15 -1.87 -23.60
C ILE A 7 -9.65 -3.23 -24.10
N LYS A 8 -9.97 -4.31 -23.39
CA LYS A 8 -9.61 -5.67 -23.80
C LYS A 8 -10.21 -6.03 -25.16
N GLU A 9 -11.49 -5.73 -25.37
CA GLU A 9 -12.16 -5.95 -26.65
C GLU A 9 -11.48 -5.17 -27.77
N ARG A 10 -11.11 -3.91 -27.55
CA ARG A 10 -10.40 -3.08 -28.54
C ARG A 10 -9.06 -3.71 -28.92
N VAL A 11 -8.31 -4.26 -27.96
CA VAL A 11 -7.06 -4.95 -28.26
C VAL A 11 -7.31 -6.24 -29.05
N LEU A 12 -8.33 -7.01 -28.70
CA LEU A 12 -8.71 -8.24 -29.42
C LEU A 12 -9.15 -7.94 -30.85
N ASN A 13 -9.71 -6.75 -31.10
CA ASN A 13 -10.09 -6.24 -32.44
C ASN A 13 -8.90 -5.60 -33.19
N GLY A 14 -7.68 -5.69 -32.68
CA GLY A 14 -6.45 -5.31 -33.37
C GLY A 14 -5.85 -3.96 -32.99
N GLU A 15 -6.42 -3.23 -32.02
CA GLU A 15 -5.80 -2.03 -31.51
C GLU A 15 -4.53 -2.33 -30.71
N SER A 16 -3.57 -1.43 -30.78
CA SER A 16 -2.30 -1.60 -30.07
C SER A 16 -2.46 -1.50 -28.57
N PHE A 17 -2.11 -2.57 -27.85
CA PHE A 17 -2.09 -2.58 -26.38
C PHE A 17 -1.23 -1.45 -25.82
N SER A 18 -0.05 -1.23 -26.41
CA SER A 18 0.87 -0.17 -25.98
C SER A 18 0.27 1.24 -26.14
N SER A 19 -0.43 1.50 -27.25
CA SER A 19 -1.11 2.78 -27.47
C SER A 19 -2.21 3.01 -26.44
N LEU A 20 -3.02 1.97 -26.18
CA LEU A 20 -4.10 2.04 -25.20
C LEU A 20 -3.55 2.19 -23.77
N ALA A 21 -2.44 1.53 -23.45
CA ALA A 21 -1.77 1.69 -22.15
C ALA A 21 -1.25 3.14 -21.98
N SER A 22 -0.60 3.71 -22.97
CA SER A 22 -0.13 5.09 -22.92
C SER A 22 -1.26 6.11 -22.78
N GLN A 23 -2.43 5.82 -23.36
CA GLN A 23 -3.58 6.70 -23.29
C GLN A 23 -4.34 6.56 -21.96
N PHE A 24 -4.61 5.35 -21.54
CA PHE A 24 -5.61 5.07 -20.50
C PHE A 24 -5.06 4.53 -19.19
N SER A 25 -3.81 4.02 -19.14
CA SER A 25 -3.25 3.51 -17.89
C SER A 25 -3.08 4.62 -16.86
N GLN A 26 -3.44 4.31 -15.62
CA GLN A 26 -3.20 5.16 -14.45
C GLN A 26 -1.93 4.78 -13.68
N ASP A 27 -1.11 3.85 -14.22
CA ASP A 27 0.21 3.54 -13.65
C ASP A 27 1.27 4.53 -14.15
N PRO A 28 1.76 5.44 -13.29
CA PRO A 28 2.75 6.43 -13.69
C PRO A 28 4.10 5.80 -14.07
N GLY A 29 4.40 4.61 -13.53
CA GLY A 29 5.67 3.92 -13.77
C GLY A 29 5.81 3.33 -15.16
N SER A 30 4.71 2.86 -15.75
CA SER A 30 4.74 2.17 -17.05
C SER A 30 3.92 2.84 -18.15
N LYS A 31 3.01 3.76 -17.82
CA LYS A 31 2.13 4.43 -18.79
C LYS A 31 2.90 4.96 -19.99
N ASN A 32 3.96 5.73 -19.76
CA ASN A 32 4.75 6.37 -20.81
C ASN A 32 5.60 5.38 -21.64
N SER A 33 5.71 4.13 -21.15
CA SER A 33 6.40 3.01 -21.85
C SER A 33 5.40 2.01 -22.44
N GLY A 34 4.17 2.44 -22.73
CA GLY A 34 3.12 1.57 -23.27
C GLY A 34 2.69 0.46 -22.33
N GLY A 35 2.74 0.73 -21.00
CA GLY A 35 2.41 -0.23 -19.96
C GLY A 35 3.48 -1.29 -19.69
N SER A 36 4.68 -1.18 -20.28
CA SER A 36 5.72 -2.20 -20.18
C SER A 36 6.37 -2.22 -18.79
N LEU A 37 6.38 -3.40 -18.14
CA LEU A 37 7.14 -3.69 -16.93
C LEU A 37 8.48 -4.38 -17.22
N GLY A 38 8.77 -4.66 -18.49
CA GLY A 38 9.97 -5.38 -18.88
C GLY A 38 9.96 -6.86 -18.45
N TRP A 39 11.15 -7.40 -18.17
CA TRP A 39 11.32 -8.74 -17.62
C TRP A 39 11.22 -8.71 -16.10
N VAL A 40 10.29 -9.47 -15.55
CA VAL A 40 10.07 -9.60 -14.10
C VAL A 40 10.22 -11.07 -13.67
N THR A 41 10.75 -11.26 -12.46
CA THR A 41 10.91 -12.59 -11.84
C THR A 41 9.75 -12.89 -10.91
N ARG A 42 9.57 -14.17 -10.57
CA ARG A 42 8.59 -14.55 -9.53
C ARG A 42 8.91 -13.87 -8.21
N GLY A 43 7.86 -13.46 -7.47
CA GLY A 43 7.97 -12.77 -6.20
C GLY A 43 8.18 -11.26 -6.31
N SER A 44 8.28 -10.71 -7.54
CA SER A 44 8.46 -9.26 -7.76
C SER A 44 7.16 -8.49 -7.89
N LEU A 45 6.04 -9.18 -8.06
CA LEU A 45 4.72 -8.58 -8.31
C LEU A 45 3.71 -9.01 -7.25
N VAL A 46 2.65 -8.23 -7.09
CA VAL A 46 1.55 -8.60 -6.18
C VAL A 46 0.91 -9.92 -6.63
N LYS A 47 0.55 -10.75 -5.66
CA LYS A 47 0.18 -12.16 -5.83
C LYS A 47 -0.85 -12.41 -6.93
N ASN A 48 -1.95 -11.66 -6.94
CA ASN A 48 -3.02 -11.86 -7.92
C ASN A 48 -2.56 -11.54 -9.34
N PHE A 49 -1.83 -10.42 -9.51
CA PHE A 49 -1.24 -10.03 -10.78
C PHE A 49 -0.24 -11.09 -11.25
N GLU A 50 0.67 -11.50 -10.37
CA GLU A 50 1.72 -12.48 -10.68
C GLU A 50 1.11 -13.81 -11.12
N THR A 51 0.14 -14.33 -10.37
CA THR A 51 -0.55 -15.58 -10.69
C THR A 51 -1.17 -15.52 -12.08
N ALA A 52 -1.90 -14.45 -12.39
CA ALA A 52 -2.53 -14.27 -13.70
C ALA A 52 -1.50 -14.18 -14.83
N ALA A 53 -0.46 -13.35 -14.65
CA ALA A 53 0.59 -13.13 -15.66
C ALA A 53 1.42 -14.39 -15.95
N PHE A 54 1.76 -15.15 -14.89
CA PHE A 54 2.54 -16.39 -15.06
C PHE A 54 1.70 -17.56 -15.59
N THR A 55 0.39 -17.57 -15.41
CA THR A 55 -0.51 -18.60 -15.96
C THR A 55 -0.80 -18.35 -17.44
N ALA A 56 -0.95 -17.10 -17.86
CA ALA A 56 -1.23 -16.71 -19.24
C ALA A 56 -0.12 -17.18 -20.21
N LYS A 57 -0.45 -17.51 -21.44
CA LYS A 57 0.53 -17.83 -22.50
C LYS A 57 1.11 -16.55 -23.12
N PRO A 58 2.30 -16.59 -23.73
CA PRO A 58 2.78 -15.49 -24.56
C PRO A 58 1.74 -15.09 -25.61
N GLY A 59 1.43 -13.81 -25.68
CA GLY A 59 0.38 -13.24 -26.53
C GLY A 59 -0.97 -13.04 -25.85
N ASP A 60 -1.26 -13.77 -24.77
CA ASP A 60 -2.55 -13.67 -24.08
C ASP A 60 -2.72 -12.32 -23.38
N ILE A 61 -3.99 -11.89 -23.32
CA ILE A 61 -4.46 -10.73 -22.54
C ILE A 61 -5.42 -11.24 -21.49
N VAL A 62 -5.05 -11.07 -20.22
CA VAL A 62 -5.81 -11.54 -19.07
C VAL A 62 -6.26 -10.36 -18.20
N GLY A 63 -7.37 -10.53 -17.56
CA GLY A 63 -7.98 -9.52 -16.71
C GLY A 63 -9.37 -9.11 -17.21
N PRO A 64 -9.99 -8.15 -16.49
CA PRO A 64 -9.47 -7.34 -15.37
C PRO A 64 -9.13 -8.16 -14.12
N ILE A 65 -7.92 -7.97 -13.58
CA ILE A 65 -7.43 -8.61 -12.35
C ILE A 65 -7.42 -7.56 -11.23
N GLU A 66 -8.08 -7.86 -10.12
CA GLU A 66 -8.11 -6.98 -8.95
C GLU A 66 -6.87 -7.16 -8.09
N THR A 67 -6.29 -6.03 -7.67
CA THR A 67 -5.20 -5.93 -6.70
C THR A 67 -5.43 -4.75 -5.76
N GLN A 68 -4.59 -4.60 -4.74
CA GLN A 68 -4.61 -3.42 -3.87
C GLN A 68 -4.39 -2.07 -4.59
N PHE A 69 -3.87 -2.09 -5.82
CA PHE A 69 -3.64 -0.88 -6.63
C PHE A 69 -4.79 -0.55 -7.57
N GLY A 70 -5.77 -1.42 -7.72
CA GLY A 70 -6.89 -1.30 -8.64
C GLY A 70 -7.02 -2.51 -9.56
N TYR A 71 -7.64 -2.31 -10.72
CA TYR A 71 -7.87 -3.35 -11.72
C TYR A 71 -6.81 -3.29 -12.82
N HIS A 72 -6.27 -4.44 -13.18
CA HIS A 72 -5.23 -4.58 -14.19
C HIS A 72 -5.69 -5.40 -15.39
N LEU A 73 -5.45 -4.89 -16.58
CA LEU A 73 -5.43 -5.68 -17.80
C LEU A 73 -3.98 -5.99 -18.12
N ILE A 74 -3.63 -7.28 -18.26
CA ILE A 74 -2.26 -7.76 -18.37
C ILE A 74 -2.05 -8.43 -19.72
N LYS A 75 -1.01 -8.06 -20.44
CA LYS A 75 -0.55 -8.74 -21.64
C LYS A 75 0.77 -9.42 -21.36
N THR A 76 0.80 -10.77 -21.42
CA THR A 76 2.03 -11.54 -21.35
C THR A 76 2.69 -11.54 -22.72
N ILE A 77 3.91 -11.02 -22.83
CA ILE A 77 4.63 -10.86 -24.11
C ILE A 77 5.51 -12.08 -24.38
N ASP A 78 6.27 -12.51 -23.36
CA ASP A 78 7.22 -13.63 -23.48
C ASP A 78 7.47 -14.28 -22.11
N LYS A 79 7.99 -15.52 -22.12
CA LYS A 79 8.35 -16.29 -20.92
C LYS A 79 9.69 -16.97 -21.09
N LYS A 80 10.58 -16.87 -20.08
CA LYS A 80 11.88 -17.54 -20.03
C LYS A 80 12.15 -18.07 -18.63
N GLY A 81 11.94 -19.36 -18.41
CA GLY A 81 12.11 -19.99 -17.12
C GLY A 81 11.22 -19.33 -16.03
N ASP A 82 11.85 -18.76 -15.02
CA ASP A 82 11.22 -18.06 -13.89
C ASP A 82 10.93 -16.58 -14.15
N LYS A 83 11.16 -16.09 -15.39
CA LYS A 83 10.93 -14.70 -15.80
C LYS A 83 9.84 -14.60 -16.84
N ILE A 84 9.08 -13.52 -16.75
CA ILE A 84 8.09 -13.14 -17.76
C ILE A 84 8.33 -11.71 -18.22
N LYS A 85 8.03 -11.45 -19.49
CA LYS A 85 7.95 -10.10 -20.04
C LYS A 85 6.49 -9.73 -20.18
N VAL A 86 6.08 -8.64 -19.50
CA VAL A 86 4.68 -8.24 -19.42
C VAL A 86 4.48 -6.76 -19.65
N SER A 87 3.29 -6.40 -20.13
CA SER A 87 2.74 -5.05 -20.11
C SER A 87 1.40 -5.08 -19.41
N HIS A 88 1.01 -3.95 -18.80
CA HIS A 88 -0.29 -3.82 -18.16
C HIS A 88 -0.95 -2.46 -18.38
N ILE A 89 -2.24 -2.41 -18.15
CA ILE A 89 -3.04 -1.19 -18.05
C ILE A 89 -3.68 -1.21 -16.67
N LEU A 90 -3.39 -0.21 -15.85
CA LEU A 90 -3.99 -0.03 -14.53
C LEU A 90 -5.18 0.92 -14.64
N SER A 91 -6.31 0.52 -14.05
CA SER A 91 -7.45 1.38 -13.79
C SER A 91 -7.73 1.42 -12.31
N ILE A 92 -7.68 2.60 -11.72
CA ILE A 92 -7.96 2.84 -10.31
C ILE A 92 -9.41 3.32 -10.21
N PRO A 93 -10.31 2.59 -9.54
CA PRO A 93 -11.67 3.05 -9.34
C PRO A 93 -11.67 4.37 -8.58
N GLU A 94 -12.50 5.31 -9.01
CA GLU A 94 -12.76 6.50 -8.20
C GLU A 94 -13.41 6.09 -6.87
N LYS A 95 -12.84 6.56 -5.77
CA LYS A 95 -13.43 6.37 -4.44
C LYS A 95 -14.70 7.20 -4.35
N THR A 96 -15.83 6.55 -4.18
CA THR A 96 -17.09 7.26 -3.97
C THR A 96 -17.22 7.71 -2.51
N SER A 97 -18.11 8.67 -2.25
CA SER A 97 -18.43 9.07 -0.87
C SER A 97 -19.02 7.91 -0.06
N GLU A 98 -19.70 6.99 -0.73
CA GLU A 98 -20.27 5.79 -0.11
C GLU A 98 -19.19 4.75 0.25
N ASP A 99 -18.16 4.60 -0.59
CA ASP A 99 -16.99 3.77 -0.26
C ASP A 99 -16.24 4.32 0.95
N ASN A 100 -16.03 5.63 0.99
CA ASN A 100 -15.41 6.29 2.14
C ASN A 100 -16.25 6.11 3.41
N LYS A 101 -17.58 6.23 3.30
CA LYS A 101 -18.47 5.99 4.44
C LYS A 101 -18.39 4.54 4.92
N ARG A 102 -18.47 3.56 4.03
CA ARG A 102 -18.33 2.14 4.39
C ARG A 102 -16.99 1.83 5.06
N ALA A 103 -15.90 2.37 4.55
CA ALA A 103 -14.57 2.20 5.14
C ALA A 103 -14.47 2.86 6.53
N TYR A 104 -15.04 4.06 6.70
CA TYR A 104 -15.13 4.72 8.00
C TYR A 104 -15.97 3.91 8.99
N ASP A 105 -17.16 3.49 8.59
CA ASP A 105 -18.08 2.71 9.43
C ASP A 105 -17.45 1.38 9.85
N PHE A 106 -16.71 0.73 8.94
CA PHE A 106 -15.96 -0.48 9.25
C PHE A 106 -14.85 -0.23 10.28
N ALA A 107 -14.02 0.81 10.09
CA ALA A 107 -12.99 1.17 11.06
C ALA A 107 -13.58 1.54 12.43
N MET A 108 -14.72 2.23 12.44
CA MET A 108 -15.46 2.56 13.68
C MET A 108 -15.98 1.31 14.39
N SER A 109 -16.51 0.33 13.66
CA SER A 109 -16.97 -0.93 14.24
C SER A 109 -15.83 -1.70 14.88
N LEU A 110 -14.67 -1.80 14.22
CA LEU A 110 -13.48 -2.42 14.83
C LEU A 110 -13.09 -1.75 16.15
N LYS A 111 -13.03 -0.41 16.15
CA LYS A 111 -12.72 0.36 17.37
C LYS A 111 -13.74 0.12 18.48
N GLN A 112 -15.03 0.15 18.16
CA GLN A 112 -16.11 0.09 19.16
C GLN A 112 -16.35 -1.32 19.68
N ASP A 113 -16.31 -2.31 18.81
CA ASP A 113 -16.76 -3.66 19.14
C ASP A 113 -15.60 -4.60 19.44
N SER A 114 -14.46 -4.44 18.77
CA SER A 114 -13.39 -5.43 18.78
C SER A 114 -12.12 -4.98 19.51
N ILE A 115 -11.83 -3.65 19.58
CA ILE A 115 -10.56 -3.15 20.12
C ILE A 115 -10.79 -2.54 21.51
N LYS A 116 -10.40 -3.25 22.56
CA LYS A 116 -10.43 -2.79 23.95
C LYS A 116 -9.03 -2.70 24.57
N THR A 117 -8.12 -3.54 24.11
CA THR A 117 -6.75 -3.65 24.59
C THR A 117 -5.76 -3.59 23.43
N LEU A 118 -4.48 -3.40 23.73
CA LEU A 118 -3.40 -3.48 22.73
C LEU A 118 -3.37 -4.84 22.02
N GLU A 119 -3.66 -5.93 22.73
CA GLU A 119 -3.67 -7.28 22.14
C GLU A 119 -4.81 -7.41 21.13
N ASP A 120 -6.02 -6.93 21.48
CA ASP A 120 -7.14 -6.88 20.52
C ASP A 120 -6.74 -6.08 19.28
N PHE A 121 -6.07 -4.92 19.48
CA PHE A 121 -5.61 -4.09 18.35
C PHE A 121 -4.67 -4.87 17.44
N LYS A 122 -3.66 -5.56 18.00
CA LYS A 122 -2.71 -6.37 17.24
C LYS A 122 -3.38 -7.52 16.48
N ASP A 123 -4.42 -8.11 17.05
CA ASP A 123 -5.20 -9.15 16.36
C ASP A 123 -6.01 -8.58 15.20
N GLN A 124 -6.60 -7.38 15.35
CA GLN A 124 -7.27 -6.70 14.24
C GLN A 124 -6.28 -6.27 13.16
N VAL A 125 -5.06 -5.87 13.51
CA VAL A 125 -4.00 -5.59 12.53
C VAL A 125 -3.71 -6.82 11.69
N LYS A 126 -3.50 -7.99 12.30
CA LYS A 126 -3.24 -9.25 11.56
C LYS A 126 -4.37 -9.61 10.60
N ALA A 127 -5.63 -9.35 10.99
CA ALA A 127 -6.80 -9.74 10.23
C ALA A 127 -7.17 -8.76 9.11
N HIS A 128 -6.93 -7.45 9.30
CA HIS A 128 -7.55 -6.40 8.49
C HIS A 128 -6.60 -5.37 7.91
N THR A 129 -5.31 -5.31 8.33
CA THR A 129 -4.41 -4.30 7.78
C THR A 129 -4.04 -4.59 6.33
N PHE A 130 -4.00 -3.53 5.52
CA PHE A 130 -3.41 -3.55 4.17
C PHE A 130 -1.96 -3.08 4.14
N ASP A 131 -1.41 -2.66 5.29
CA ASP A 131 0.01 -2.30 5.40
C ASP A 131 0.88 -3.56 5.53
N GLU A 132 1.44 -4.00 4.40
CA GLU A 132 2.32 -5.17 4.35
C GLU A 132 3.64 -4.96 5.09
N THR A 133 4.03 -3.71 5.35
CA THR A 133 5.33 -3.40 5.98
C THR A 133 5.30 -3.68 7.47
N THR A 134 4.21 -3.36 8.14
CA THR A 134 4.08 -3.51 9.60
C THR A 134 3.17 -4.67 10.02
N SER A 135 2.39 -5.26 9.10
CA SER A 135 1.45 -6.36 9.41
C SER A 135 2.09 -7.52 10.18
N LYS A 136 3.32 -7.91 9.81
CA LYS A 136 4.04 -9.03 10.43
C LYS A 136 4.56 -8.75 11.83
N ILE A 137 4.66 -7.48 12.20
CA ILE A 137 5.12 -7.00 13.51
C ILE A 137 3.98 -6.38 14.33
N GLY A 138 2.72 -6.72 13.98
CA GLY A 138 1.54 -6.26 14.71
C GLY A 138 1.19 -4.79 14.51
N GLY A 139 1.64 -4.18 13.40
CA GLY A 139 1.37 -2.78 13.08
C GLY A 139 2.30 -1.79 13.79
N ASP A 140 3.40 -2.26 14.41
CA ASP A 140 4.33 -1.41 15.16
C ASP A 140 5.06 -0.45 14.21
N LEU A 141 4.88 0.84 14.45
CA LEU A 141 5.53 1.93 13.72
C LEU A 141 6.79 2.44 14.45
N GLY A 142 7.10 1.89 15.63
CA GLY A 142 8.16 2.38 16.50
C GLY A 142 7.89 3.80 17.03
N TRP A 143 8.97 4.50 17.41
CA TRP A 143 8.87 5.89 17.83
C TRP A 143 8.78 6.83 16.64
N ILE A 144 7.72 7.62 16.59
CA ILE A 144 7.43 8.56 15.51
C ILE A 144 7.52 9.99 16.04
N ASP A 145 8.18 10.87 15.26
CA ASP A 145 8.08 12.32 15.46
C ASP A 145 6.84 12.83 14.71
N PRO A 146 5.83 13.36 15.43
CA PRO A 146 4.59 13.85 14.81
C PRO A 146 4.79 14.96 13.77
N THR A 147 5.90 15.72 13.89
CA THR A 147 6.15 16.88 13.03
C THR A 147 6.81 16.51 11.71
N THR A 148 7.47 15.38 11.66
CA THR A 148 8.23 14.92 10.48
C THR A 148 7.70 13.64 9.85
N TYR A 149 6.64 13.07 10.43
CA TYR A 149 6.06 11.83 9.90
C TYR A 149 5.50 12.02 8.50
N SER A 150 5.76 11.06 7.63
CA SER A 150 5.45 11.13 6.19
C SER A 150 3.95 11.25 5.85
N ILE A 151 3.07 10.91 6.80
CA ILE A 151 1.61 11.06 6.68
C ILE A 151 1.16 12.11 7.70
N PRO A 152 0.98 13.37 7.27
CA PRO A 152 0.72 14.50 8.18
C PRO A 152 -0.53 14.32 9.06
N GLU A 153 -1.57 13.68 8.53
CA GLU A 153 -2.82 13.43 9.26
C GLU A 153 -2.61 12.52 10.47
N ILE A 154 -1.70 11.55 10.36
CA ILE A 154 -1.30 10.68 11.47
C ILE A 154 -0.54 11.49 12.52
N GLY A 155 0.43 12.32 12.09
CA GLY A 155 1.17 13.21 12.99
C GLY A 155 0.24 14.14 13.78
N GLN A 156 -0.73 14.76 13.11
CA GLN A 156 -1.72 15.64 13.75
C GLN A 156 -2.59 14.89 14.76
N ALA A 157 -2.99 13.67 14.47
CA ALA A 157 -3.82 12.85 15.34
C ALA A 157 -3.12 12.49 16.66
N MET A 158 -1.79 12.34 16.66
CA MET A 158 -1.01 11.95 17.85
C MET A 158 -1.15 12.90 19.04
N GLY A 159 -1.50 14.17 18.82
CA GLY A 159 -1.74 15.14 19.88
C GLY A 159 -3.13 15.11 20.50
N ILE A 160 -4.05 14.33 19.95
CA ILE A 160 -5.48 14.39 20.29
C ILE A 160 -5.90 13.23 21.21
N PHE A 161 -5.24 12.08 21.10
CA PHE A 161 -5.65 10.84 21.78
C PHE A 161 -4.77 10.55 23.00
N GLY A 162 -5.37 9.93 24.02
CA GLY A 162 -4.67 9.51 25.23
C GLY A 162 -3.83 8.24 25.01
N MET A 163 -2.88 8.00 25.93
CA MET A 163 -2.13 6.74 25.97
C MET A 163 -3.06 5.57 26.24
N ASP A 164 -2.64 4.37 25.84
CA ASP A 164 -3.37 3.11 25.99
C ASP A 164 -4.79 3.18 25.42
N SER A 165 -4.93 3.83 24.28
CA SER A 165 -6.22 3.98 23.61
C SER A 165 -6.10 3.91 22.08
N CYS A 166 -7.17 3.42 21.46
CA CYS A 166 -7.32 3.40 20.00
C CYS A 166 -7.87 4.75 19.52
N SER A 167 -7.26 5.30 18.48
CA SER A 167 -7.73 6.54 17.83
C SER A 167 -9.13 6.40 17.23
N MET A 168 -9.73 7.53 16.88
CA MET A 168 -10.79 7.56 15.87
C MET A 168 -10.21 7.23 14.51
N PRO A 169 -11.02 6.76 13.54
CA PRO A 169 -10.54 6.55 12.17
C PRO A 169 -9.97 7.84 11.56
N ILE A 170 -8.70 7.80 11.18
CA ILE A 170 -7.97 8.92 10.59
C ILE A 170 -8.02 8.75 9.09
N ASN A 171 -8.61 9.70 8.38
CA ASN A 171 -8.67 9.70 6.92
C ASN A 171 -7.37 10.23 6.32
N THR A 172 -6.75 9.47 5.44
CA THR A 172 -5.55 9.85 4.68
C THR A 172 -5.74 9.54 3.20
N SER A 173 -4.79 9.92 2.36
CA SER A 173 -4.79 9.53 0.94
C SER A 173 -4.75 8.01 0.72
N LEU A 174 -4.22 7.25 1.69
CA LEU A 174 -4.11 5.79 1.65
C LEU A 174 -5.38 5.07 2.13
N GLY A 175 -6.27 5.76 2.86
CA GLY A 175 -7.49 5.19 3.41
C GLY A 175 -7.69 5.59 4.87
N PHE A 176 -8.48 4.81 5.62
CA PHE A 176 -8.69 5.03 7.04
C PHE A 176 -7.71 4.24 7.88
N HIS A 177 -7.12 4.89 8.88
CA HIS A 177 -6.16 4.32 9.81
C HIS A 177 -6.73 4.35 11.22
N LEU A 178 -6.50 3.27 11.96
CA LEU A 178 -6.63 3.23 13.41
C LEU A 178 -5.23 3.17 14.01
N LEU A 179 -4.97 3.94 15.05
CA LEU A 179 -3.71 3.97 15.77
C LEU A 179 -3.94 3.59 17.22
N TRP A 180 -3.00 2.85 17.79
CA TRP A 180 -2.90 2.60 19.23
C TRP A 180 -1.68 3.34 19.78
N PHE A 181 -1.86 4.13 20.81
CA PHE A 181 -0.81 4.93 21.43
C PHE A 181 -0.27 4.21 22.66
N GLU A 182 0.96 3.71 22.58
CA GLU A 182 1.62 2.98 23.68
C GLU A 182 2.40 3.90 24.61
N GLY A 183 2.86 5.06 24.14
CA GLY A 183 3.64 5.96 24.96
C GLY A 183 4.03 7.26 24.28
N ILE A 184 4.49 8.21 25.07
CA ILE A 184 4.99 9.51 24.63
C ILE A 184 6.39 9.73 25.22
N LYS A 185 7.38 9.91 24.35
CA LYS A 185 8.70 10.43 24.75
C LYS A 185 8.67 11.95 24.59
N LYS A 186 8.78 12.67 25.71
CA LYS A 186 8.98 14.13 25.65
C LYS A 186 10.37 14.41 25.05
N GLY A 187 10.41 15.22 23.99
CA GLY A 187 11.67 15.73 23.46
C GLY A 187 12.45 16.45 24.58
N GLY A 188 13.71 16.12 24.71
CA GLY A 188 14.62 16.73 25.66
C GLY A 188 16.04 16.81 25.06
N ARG A 189 16.92 17.60 25.68
CA ARG A 189 18.34 17.54 25.28
C ARG A 189 18.87 16.14 25.55
N PRO A 190 19.58 15.53 24.60
CA PRO A 190 20.20 14.22 24.82
C PRO A 190 21.02 14.25 26.11
N ASN A 191 20.80 13.30 27.01
CA ASN A 191 21.59 13.12 28.21
C ASN A 191 22.23 11.72 28.18
N THR A 192 23.35 11.56 28.90
CA THR A 192 24.14 10.34 28.87
C THR A 192 23.45 9.13 29.52
N ASN A 193 22.39 9.33 30.30
CA ASN A 193 21.71 8.23 30.97
C ASN A 193 20.68 7.56 30.06
N ASP A 194 19.93 8.35 29.31
CA ASP A 194 18.76 7.86 28.54
C ASP A 194 19.05 7.75 27.03
N HIS A 195 20.10 8.41 26.53
CA HIS A 195 20.39 8.54 25.11
C HIS A 195 21.84 8.12 24.76
N TRP A 196 22.45 7.25 25.56
CA TRP A 196 23.82 6.84 25.33
C TRP A 196 24.08 6.25 23.94
N PRO A 197 23.22 5.35 23.39
CA PRO A 197 23.44 4.78 22.05
C PRO A 197 23.43 5.85 20.95
N GLU A 198 22.50 6.80 21.03
CA GLU A 198 22.39 7.88 20.04
C GLU A 198 23.57 8.87 20.14
N ILE A 199 24.07 9.15 21.34
CA ILE A 199 25.24 10.00 21.58
C ILE A 199 26.50 9.31 21.06
N GLU A 200 26.65 8.01 21.28
CA GLU A 200 27.77 7.21 20.78
C GLU A 200 27.80 7.20 19.26
N ASP A 201 26.65 7.00 18.61
CA ASP A 201 26.52 7.00 17.14
C ASP A 201 26.84 8.39 16.55
N MET A 202 26.37 9.47 17.17
CA MET A 202 26.76 10.83 16.80
C MET A 202 28.26 11.10 16.95
N ALA A 203 28.88 10.53 17.98
CA ALA A 203 30.33 10.70 18.22
C ALA A 203 31.16 9.92 17.19
N LEU A 204 30.70 8.71 16.81
CA LEU A 204 31.36 7.88 15.80
C LEU A 204 31.23 8.46 14.38
N ASN A 205 30.10 9.06 14.06
CA ASN A 205 29.86 9.67 12.74
C ASN A 205 30.58 11.02 12.55
N LYS A 206 31.01 11.69 13.61
CA LYS A 206 31.88 12.89 13.54
C LYS A 206 33.36 12.60 13.30
N LYS A 207 33.78 11.33 13.38
CA LYS A 207 35.18 10.91 13.16
C LYS A 207 35.47 10.40 11.74
N LYS A 208 34.50 10.44 10.85
CA LYS A 208 34.66 10.21 9.40
C LYS A 208 34.64 11.56 8.66
#